data_860544412fabeb9c34bef80f80644ce6
#
_entry.id   860544412fabeb9c34bef80f80644ce6
#
_cell.length_a   1.000
_cell.length_b   1.000
_cell.length_c   1.000
_cell.angle_alpha   90.00
_cell.angle_beta   90.00
_cell.angle_gamma   90.00
#
_symmetry.space_group_name_H-M   'P 1'
#
loop_
_entity.id
_entity.type
_entity.pdbx_description
1 polymer ?
#
loop_
_entity_poly.entity_id
_entity_poly.type
_entity_poly.pdbx_seq_one_letter_code
_entity_poly.pdbx_strand_id
1 'polypeptide(L)'
;MVASIHDQLASISTSLRAFSLKLTGNNADADDLFQDTALRIMANADKYREGTNFKAWAVTIMRNIFINNYRKKVRRGTILDQTPNNYYINSGDVTVSNEGESNASYKELLKMVSSLPEEFKEPFWMAYKGYKYDEIAEELDAPLGTIKSRIFFARRKLRKMYETATQERA
;
A
#
# COMPACT_ATOMS: atom_id res chain seq x y z
N MET A 1 -16.12 13.60 -19.72
CA MET A 1 -15.30 12.58 -20.41
C MET A 1 -14.39 11.98 -19.37
N VAL A 2 -14.54 10.71 -19.05
CA VAL A 2 -13.71 10.05 -18.03
C VAL A 2 -12.32 9.84 -18.64
N ALA A 3 -11.27 10.31 -17.96
CA ALA A 3 -9.89 10.13 -18.42
C ALA A 3 -9.57 8.63 -18.50
N SER A 4 -8.97 8.20 -19.59
CA SER A 4 -8.57 6.81 -19.74
C SER A 4 -7.55 6.42 -18.67
N ILE A 5 -7.42 5.13 -18.37
CA ILE A 5 -6.37 4.66 -17.43
C ILE A 5 -4.98 5.08 -17.89
N HIS A 6 -4.76 5.15 -19.21
CA HIS A 6 -3.52 5.67 -19.78
C HIS A 6 -3.29 7.13 -19.42
N ASP A 7 -4.29 7.99 -19.57
CA ASP A 7 -4.18 9.42 -19.24
C ASP A 7 -3.96 9.63 -17.74
N GLN A 8 -4.66 8.86 -16.91
CA GLN A 8 -4.47 8.88 -15.45
C GLN A 8 -3.05 8.42 -15.06
N LEU A 9 -2.53 7.35 -15.68
CA LEU A 9 -1.17 6.87 -15.43
C LEU A 9 -0.13 7.89 -15.89
N ALA A 10 -0.32 8.49 -17.06
CA ALA A 10 0.56 9.55 -17.57
C ALA A 10 0.62 10.74 -16.61
N SER A 11 -0.52 11.18 -16.08
CA SER A 11 -0.61 12.31 -15.15
C SER A 11 0.15 12.10 -13.83
N ILE A 12 0.27 10.86 -13.35
CA ILE A 12 0.98 10.53 -12.10
C ILE A 12 2.38 9.96 -12.32
N SER A 13 2.82 9.79 -13.57
CA SER A 13 4.07 9.09 -13.92
C SER A 13 5.31 9.64 -13.21
N THR A 14 5.46 10.96 -13.17
CA THR A 14 6.58 11.64 -12.49
C THR A 14 6.60 11.32 -10.99
N SER A 15 5.45 11.42 -10.32
CA SER A 15 5.37 11.13 -8.89
C SER A 15 5.56 9.64 -8.60
N LEU A 16 5.12 8.77 -9.50
CA LEU A 16 5.28 7.32 -9.35
C LEU A 16 6.74 6.89 -9.55
N ARG A 17 7.49 7.53 -10.51
CA ARG A 17 8.93 7.32 -10.67
C ARG A 17 9.74 7.81 -9.47
N ALA A 18 9.41 8.98 -8.93
CA ALA A 18 10.06 9.47 -7.71
C ALA A 18 9.83 8.52 -6.53
N PHE A 19 8.64 7.94 -6.45
CA PHE A 19 8.31 6.95 -5.42
C PHE A 19 9.06 5.62 -5.62
N SER A 20 9.19 5.12 -6.86
CA SER A 20 9.96 3.90 -7.14
C SER A 20 11.43 4.08 -6.77
N LEU A 21 12.02 5.25 -7.07
CA LEU A 21 13.40 5.57 -6.68
C LEU A 21 13.58 5.61 -5.15
N LYS A 22 12.62 6.16 -4.42
CA LYS A 22 12.63 6.15 -2.95
C LYS A 22 12.59 4.74 -2.37
N LEU A 23 11.86 3.81 -3.02
CA LEU A 23 11.78 2.42 -2.57
C LEU A 23 13.03 1.61 -2.89
N THR A 24 13.64 1.81 -4.05
CA THR A 24 14.73 0.95 -4.55
C THR A 24 16.12 1.50 -4.24
N GLY A 25 16.25 2.82 -4.09
CA GLY A 25 17.51 3.49 -3.82
C GLY A 25 18.46 3.63 -5.03
N ASN A 26 18.10 3.10 -6.20
CA ASN A 26 18.89 3.25 -7.43
C ASN A 26 17.99 3.35 -8.67
N ASN A 27 18.51 3.99 -9.72
CA ASN A 27 17.72 4.31 -10.91
C ASN A 27 17.30 3.06 -11.71
N ALA A 28 18.16 2.06 -11.85
CA ALA A 28 17.88 0.88 -12.64
C ALA A 28 16.71 0.07 -12.04
N ASP A 29 16.80 -0.29 -10.75
CA ASP A 29 15.71 -0.98 -10.05
C ASP A 29 14.43 -0.12 -9.96
N ALA A 30 14.58 1.23 -9.94
CA ALA A 30 13.43 2.14 -9.92
C ALA A 30 12.67 2.13 -11.25
N ASP A 31 13.38 2.13 -12.37
CA ASP A 31 12.78 2.06 -13.70
C ASP A 31 12.09 0.71 -13.92
N ASP A 32 12.72 -0.39 -13.52
CA ASP A 32 12.12 -1.73 -13.57
C ASP A 32 10.84 -1.79 -12.72
N LEU A 33 10.89 -1.32 -11.49
CA LEU A 33 9.74 -1.28 -10.60
C LEU A 33 8.60 -0.42 -11.17
N PHE A 34 8.93 0.72 -11.78
CA PHE A 34 7.94 1.58 -12.43
C PHE A 34 7.29 0.87 -13.62
N GLN A 35 8.08 0.22 -14.48
CA GLN A 35 7.57 -0.52 -15.65
C GLN A 35 6.66 -1.69 -15.23
N ASP A 36 7.11 -2.51 -14.27
CA ASP A 36 6.31 -3.60 -13.70
C ASP A 36 4.97 -3.09 -13.14
N THR A 37 5.02 -1.92 -12.47
CA THR A 37 3.82 -1.28 -11.91
C THR A 37 2.87 -0.83 -13.03
N ALA A 38 3.38 -0.17 -14.06
CA ALA A 38 2.58 0.29 -15.19
C ALA A 38 1.90 -0.89 -15.90
N LEU A 39 2.64 -1.96 -16.18
CA LEU A 39 2.09 -3.18 -16.77
C LEU A 39 1.00 -3.80 -15.89
N ARG A 40 1.22 -3.84 -14.57
CA ARG A 40 0.25 -4.40 -13.63
C ARG A 40 -1.01 -3.54 -13.50
N ILE A 41 -0.89 -2.21 -13.58
CA ILE A 41 -2.02 -1.29 -13.62
C ILE A 41 -2.86 -1.56 -14.86
N MET A 42 -2.24 -1.63 -16.04
CA MET A 42 -2.93 -1.91 -17.29
C MET A 42 -3.63 -3.28 -17.30
N ALA A 43 -2.93 -4.32 -16.83
CA ALA A 43 -3.48 -5.66 -16.73
C ALA A 43 -4.63 -5.83 -15.74
N ASN A 44 -4.83 -4.87 -14.83
CA ASN A 44 -5.91 -4.87 -13.84
C ASN A 44 -6.80 -3.63 -13.95
N ALA A 45 -6.85 -3.03 -15.12
CA ALA A 45 -7.65 -1.83 -15.39
C ALA A 45 -9.13 -2.01 -15.02
N ASP A 46 -9.66 -3.19 -15.28
CA ASP A 46 -11.02 -3.63 -14.93
C ASP A 46 -11.33 -3.64 -13.43
N LYS A 47 -10.29 -3.71 -12.59
CA LYS A 47 -10.43 -3.72 -11.13
C LYS A 47 -10.40 -2.32 -10.51
N TYR A 48 -10.02 -1.32 -11.29
CA TYR A 48 -10.06 0.05 -10.83
C TYR A 48 -11.51 0.57 -10.80
N ARG A 49 -11.92 1.12 -9.67
CA ARG A 49 -13.24 1.76 -9.54
C ARG A 49 -13.10 3.25 -9.83
N GLU A 50 -13.76 3.71 -10.88
CA GLU A 50 -13.85 5.13 -11.20
C GLU A 50 -14.34 5.96 -10.01
N GLY A 51 -13.85 7.20 -9.92
CA GLY A 51 -14.16 8.09 -8.79
C GLY A 51 -13.36 7.81 -7.51
N THR A 52 -12.47 6.79 -7.50
CA THR A 52 -11.54 6.58 -6.39
C THR A 52 -10.17 7.21 -6.68
N ASN A 53 -9.31 7.26 -5.66
CA ASN A 53 -7.96 7.84 -5.81
C ASN A 53 -7.03 6.90 -6.60
N PHE A 54 -6.89 7.17 -7.90
CA PHE A 54 -6.04 6.40 -8.82
C PHE A 54 -4.58 6.36 -8.37
N LYS A 55 -4.04 7.49 -7.90
CA LYS A 55 -2.66 7.55 -7.41
C LYS A 55 -2.43 6.63 -6.21
N ALA A 56 -3.35 6.61 -5.25
CA ALA A 56 -3.27 5.72 -4.10
C ALA A 56 -3.35 4.24 -4.50
N TRP A 57 -4.21 3.91 -5.46
CA TRP A 57 -4.30 2.55 -6.02
C TRP A 57 -3.00 2.13 -6.72
N ALA A 58 -2.42 2.99 -7.55
CA ALA A 58 -1.16 2.76 -8.25
C ALA A 58 0.02 2.57 -7.28
N VAL A 59 0.12 3.43 -6.26
CA VAL A 59 1.15 3.33 -5.20
C VAL A 59 1.01 2.02 -4.42
N THR A 60 -0.20 1.56 -4.14
CA THR A 60 -0.43 0.27 -3.49
C THR A 60 0.08 -0.90 -4.35
N ILE A 61 -0.18 -0.86 -5.66
CA ILE A 61 0.33 -1.87 -6.60
C ILE A 61 1.86 -1.88 -6.60
N MET A 62 2.49 -0.70 -6.72
CA MET A 62 3.95 -0.57 -6.72
C MET A 62 4.59 -1.11 -5.44
N ARG A 63 4.06 -0.73 -4.28
CA ARG A 63 4.53 -1.22 -2.98
C ARG A 63 4.46 -2.75 -2.90
N ASN A 64 3.34 -3.33 -3.33
CA ASN A 64 3.16 -4.79 -3.31
C ASN A 64 4.16 -5.51 -4.23
N ILE A 65 4.45 -4.96 -5.43
CA ILE A 65 5.46 -5.51 -6.33
C ILE A 65 6.84 -5.44 -5.66
N PHE A 66 7.22 -4.28 -5.12
CA PHE A 66 8.50 -4.08 -4.44
C PHE A 66 8.71 -5.07 -3.30
N ILE A 67 7.74 -5.18 -2.39
CA ILE A 67 7.81 -6.10 -1.24
C ILE A 67 7.91 -7.55 -1.71
N ASN A 68 7.12 -7.96 -2.70
CA ASN A 68 7.19 -9.32 -3.24
C ASN A 68 8.55 -9.62 -3.87
N ASN A 69 9.13 -8.66 -4.61
CA ASN A 69 10.46 -8.80 -5.22
C ASN A 69 11.55 -8.84 -4.17
N TYR A 70 11.48 -7.99 -3.14
CA TYR A 70 12.40 -7.99 -2.01
C TYR A 70 12.39 -9.34 -1.28
N ARG A 71 11.22 -9.85 -0.93
CA ARG A 71 11.07 -11.16 -0.28
C ARG A 71 11.59 -12.32 -1.13
N LYS A 72 11.41 -12.26 -2.45
CA LYS A 72 12.01 -13.24 -3.36
C LYS A 72 13.54 -13.19 -3.32
N LYS A 73 14.13 -11.99 -3.31
CA LYS A 73 15.58 -11.78 -3.22
C LYS A 73 16.13 -12.32 -1.89
N VAL A 74 15.47 -12.06 -0.77
CA VAL A 74 15.84 -12.57 0.56
C VAL A 74 15.76 -14.10 0.61
N ARG A 75 14.65 -14.70 0.15
CA ARG A 75 14.48 -16.17 0.13
C ARG A 75 15.49 -16.88 -0.76
N ARG A 76 15.99 -16.23 -1.82
CA ARG A 76 17.02 -16.79 -2.70
C ARG A 76 18.45 -16.65 -2.15
N GLY A 77 18.61 -16.09 -0.95
CA GLY A 77 19.93 -15.80 -0.36
C GLY A 77 20.73 -14.75 -1.13
N THR A 78 20.10 -14.02 -2.07
CA THR A 78 20.78 -12.99 -2.87
C THR A 78 21.07 -11.74 -2.04
N ILE A 79 20.35 -11.55 -0.94
CA ILE A 79 20.58 -10.50 0.04
C ILE A 79 20.71 -11.17 1.40
N LEU A 80 21.87 -11.01 2.04
CA LEU A 80 22.06 -11.26 3.46
C LEU A 80 21.42 -10.08 4.21
N ASP A 81 20.13 -10.23 4.51
CA ASP A 81 19.42 -9.21 5.25
C ASP A 81 19.68 -9.37 6.73
N GLN A 82 20.60 -8.56 7.26
CA GLN A 82 20.82 -8.39 8.70
C GLN A 82 19.90 -7.29 9.28
N THR A 83 19.11 -6.64 8.44
CA THR A 83 18.16 -5.62 8.88
C THR A 83 16.87 -6.30 9.34
N PRO A 84 16.32 -5.96 10.52
CA PRO A 84 15.00 -6.43 10.90
C PRO A 84 14.02 -6.11 9.78
N ASN A 85 13.25 -7.10 9.35
CA ASN A 85 12.29 -7.08 8.22
C ASN A 85 11.32 -5.87 8.22
N ASN A 86 11.43 -5.03 9.24
CA ASN A 86 10.61 -3.86 9.52
C ASN A 86 11.18 -2.53 9.03
N TYR A 87 12.47 -2.42 8.68
CA TYR A 87 13.06 -1.11 8.36
C TYR A 87 12.50 -0.52 7.06
N TYR A 88 12.45 -1.28 5.99
CA TYR A 88 11.88 -0.84 4.71
C TYR A 88 10.33 -0.81 4.71
N ILE A 89 9.72 -1.56 5.63
CA ILE A 89 8.28 -1.63 5.80
C ILE A 89 7.80 -0.52 6.75
N ASN A 90 8.59 -0.18 7.76
CA ASN A 90 8.30 0.87 8.75
C ASN A 90 8.81 2.26 8.33
N SER A 91 9.70 2.38 7.36
CA SER A 91 9.99 3.67 6.71
C SER A 91 8.79 4.11 5.85
N GLY A 92 7.60 3.92 6.40
CA GLY A 92 6.31 4.34 5.88
C GLY A 92 6.07 5.84 5.91
N ASP A 93 7.10 6.66 6.11
CA ASP A 93 7.11 8.07 5.73
C ASP A 93 7.17 8.21 4.21
N VAL A 94 6.14 7.67 3.56
CA VAL A 94 5.79 8.08 2.21
C VAL A 94 5.00 9.37 2.34
N THR A 95 5.68 10.42 2.74
CA THR A 95 5.26 11.77 2.43
C THR A 95 5.41 11.95 0.93
N VAL A 96 4.36 11.59 0.19
CA VAL A 96 4.11 12.19 -1.12
C VAL A 96 3.80 13.64 -0.79
N SER A 97 4.80 14.49 -0.96
CA SER A 97 4.87 15.88 -0.55
C SER A 97 3.58 16.67 -0.81
N ASN A 98 2.96 17.05 0.28
CA ASN A 98 2.39 18.34 0.60
C ASN A 98 2.63 18.50 2.09
N GLU A 99 3.68 19.20 2.47
CA GLU A 99 4.34 19.11 3.78
C GLU A 99 3.58 19.69 4.99
N GLY A 100 2.39 20.21 4.82
CA GLY A 100 1.61 20.80 5.93
C GLY A 100 0.34 20.02 6.26
N GLU A 101 -0.53 19.78 5.30
CA GLU A 101 -1.84 19.12 5.51
C GLU A 101 -1.73 17.58 5.59
N SER A 102 -0.72 17.01 4.95
CA SER A 102 -0.48 15.57 4.88
C SER A 102 -0.14 14.94 6.25
N ASN A 103 0.58 15.66 7.12
CA ASN A 103 0.96 15.14 8.43
C ASN A 103 -0.21 15.05 9.42
N ALA A 104 -1.17 15.98 9.37
CA ALA A 104 -2.35 15.96 10.22
C ALA A 104 -3.29 14.81 9.82
N SER A 105 -3.57 14.68 8.52
CA SER A 105 -4.39 13.61 7.96
C SER A 105 -3.77 12.22 8.18
N TYR A 106 -2.46 12.10 8.09
CA TYR A 106 -1.75 10.85 8.37
C TYR A 106 -1.84 10.44 9.85
N LYS A 107 -1.62 11.38 10.77
CA LYS A 107 -1.76 11.12 12.21
C LYS A 107 -3.18 10.70 12.59
N GLU A 108 -4.17 11.29 11.95
CA GLU A 108 -5.57 10.93 12.16
C GLU A 108 -5.88 9.52 11.64
N LEU A 109 -5.40 9.17 10.44
CA LEU A 109 -5.53 7.80 9.93
C LEU A 109 -4.87 6.77 10.85
N LEU A 110 -3.69 7.08 11.41
CA LEU A 110 -3.04 6.21 12.39
C LEU A 110 -3.87 6.05 13.67
N LYS A 111 -4.51 7.13 14.16
CA LYS A 111 -5.44 7.05 15.30
C LYS A 111 -6.65 6.16 14.98
N MET A 112 -7.23 6.30 13.79
CA MET A 112 -8.34 5.43 13.35
C MET A 112 -7.91 3.96 13.31
N VAL A 113 -6.73 3.66 12.78
CA VAL A 113 -6.21 2.28 12.74
C VAL A 113 -5.94 1.77 14.15
N SER A 114 -5.36 2.59 15.04
CA SER A 114 -5.10 2.20 16.43
C SER A 114 -6.37 1.94 17.23
N SER A 115 -7.49 2.56 16.87
CA SER A 115 -8.79 2.35 17.51
C SER A 115 -9.52 1.07 17.05
N LEU A 116 -9.01 0.38 16.03
CA LEU A 116 -9.58 -0.90 15.64
C LEU A 116 -9.35 -1.96 16.74
N PRO A 117 -10.32 -2.87 16.96
CA PRO A 117 -10.08 -4.06 17.77
C PRO A 117 -8.88 -4.86 17.24
N GLU A 118 -8.09 -5.45 18.15
CA GLU A 118 -6.85 -6.17 17.80
C GLU A 118 -7.06 -7.24 16.72
N GLU A 119 -8.16 -7.96 16.79
CA GLU A 119 -8.51 -8.99 15.82
C GLU A 119 -8.59 -8.47 14.36
N PHE A 120 -8.88 -7.18 14.16
CA PHE A 120 -8.93 -6.53 12.85
C PHE A 120 -7.65 -5.74 12.57
N LYS A 121 -7.06 -5.14 13.61
CA LYS A 121 -5.90 -4.25 13.49
C LYS A 121 -4.66 -4.99 13.04
N GLU A 122 -4.36 -6.12 13.67
CA GLU A 122 -3.14 -6.87 13.39
C GLU A 122 -3.11 -7.44 11.96
N PRO A 123 -4.13 -8.20 11.48
CA PRO A 123 -4.13 -8.68 10.10
C PRO A 123 -4.21 -7.53 9.08
N PHE A 124 -4.85 -6.40 9.42
CA PHE A 124 -4.86 -5.21 8.58
C PHE A 124 -3.45 -4.61 8.44
N TRP A 125 -2.71 -4.45 9.55
CA TRP A 125 -1.34 -3.96 9.53
C TRP A 125 -0.41 -4.88 8.75
N MET A 126 -0.50 -6.18 8.93
CA MET A 126 0.30 -7.15 8.18
C MET A 126 0.01 -7.06 6.68
N ALA A 127 -1.28 -6.99 6.28
CA ALA A 127 -1.65 -6.79 4.89
C ALA A 127 -1.17 -5.43 4.33
N TYR A 128 -1.22 -4.37 5.14
CA TYR A 128 -0.67 -3.06 4.78
C TYR A 128 0.85 -3.11 4.60
N LYS A 129 1.55 -3.87 5.43
CA LYS A 129 2.98 -4.15 5.31
C LYS A 129 3.31 -5.07 4.13
N GLY A 130 2.32 -5.55 3.39
CA GLY A 130 2.47 -6.34 2.17
C GLY A 130 2.59 -7.85 2.40
N TYR A 131 2.26 -8.36 3.58
CA TYR A 131 2.12 -9.80 3.81
C TYR A 131 0.98 -10.35 2.96
N LYS A 132 1.16 -11.54 2.39
CA LYS A 132 0.08 -12.24 1.72
C LYS A 132 -0.90 -12.79 2.75
N TYR A 133 -2.15 -13.00 2.36
CA TYR A 133 -3.18 -13.48 3.28
C TYR A 133 -2.91 -14.90 3.81
N ASP A 134 -2.24 -15.73 3.04
CA ASP A 134 -1.75 -17.04 3.47
C ASP A 134 -0.63 -16.90 4.53
N GLU A 135 0.33 -16.02 4.33
CA GLU A 135 1.39 -15.72 5.30
C GLU A 135 0.81 -15.16 6.62
N ILE A 136 -0.21 -14.29 6.51
CA ILE A 136 -0.92 -13.74 7.68
C ILE A 136 -1.69 -14.85 8.42
N ALA A 137 -2.28 -15.77 7.67
CA ALA A 137 -3.02 -16.89 8.23
C ALA A 137 -2.11 -17.82 9.03
N GLU A 138 -0.91 -18.09 8.53
CA GLU A 138 0.12 -18.88 9.23
C GLU A 138 0.63 -18.14 10.48
N GLU A 139 0.98 -16.87 10.37
CA GLU A 139 1.55 -16.08 11.48
C GLU A 139 0.56 -15.87 12.63
N LEU A 140 -0.73 -15.70 12.32
CA LEU A 140 -1.78 -15.46 13.31
C LEU A 140 -2.55 -16.73 13.71
N ASP A 141 -2.08 -17.91 13.27
CA ASP A 141 -2.73 -19.20 13.49
C ASP A 141 -4.25 -19.14 13.27
N ALA A 142 -4.66 -18.59 12.13
CA ALA A 142 -6.07 -18.38 11.81
C ALA A 142 -6.40 -18.84 10.39
N PRO A 143 -7.61 -19.39 10.15
CA PRO A 143 -8.01 -19.79 8.82
C PRO A 143 -7.94 -18.64 7.81
N LEU A 144 -7.49 -18.92 6.57
CA LEU A 144 -7.38 -17.93 5.50
C LEU A 144 -8.70 -17.16 5.25
N GLY A 145 -9.84 -17.83 5.40
CA GLY A 145 -11.17 -17.21 5.31
C GLY A 145 -11.41 -16.16 6.40
N THR A 146 -10.93 -16.45 7.62
CA THR A 146 -10.99 -15.53 8.76
C THR A 146 -10.12 -14.31 8.52
N ILE A 147 -8.91 -14.47 8.01
CA ILE A 147 -8.02 -13.34 7.67
C ILE A 147 -8.64 -12.45 6.60
N LYS A 148 -9.19 -13.04 5.53
CA LYS A 148 -9.89 -12.28 4.48
C LYS A 148 -11.04 -11.45 5.04
N SER A 149 -11.87 -12.05 5.89
CA SER A 149 -13.01 -11.35 6.49
C SER A 149 -12.57 -10.27 7.48
N ARG A 150 -11.58 -10.53 8.35
CA ARG A 150 -11.03 -9.54 9.28
C ARG A 150 -10.49 -8.31 8.56
N ILE A 151 -9.69 -8.50 7.50
CA ILE A 151 -9.15 -7.40 6.68
C ILE A 151 -10.28 -6.64 5.96
N PHE A 152 -11.27 -7.33 5.45
CA PHE A 152 -12.45 -6.70 4.83
C PHE A 152 -13.20 -5.82 5.83
N PHE A 153 -13.50 -6.33 7.02
CA PHE A 153 -14.19 -5.55 8.05
C PHE A 153 -13.35 -4.40 8.60
N ALA A 154 -12.03 -4.59 8.76
CA ALA A 154 -11.11 -3.50 9.11
C ALA A 154 -11.22 -2.34 8.12
N ARG A 155 -11.12 -2.62 6.82
CA ARG A 155 -11.24 -1.62 5.75
C ARG A 155 -12.60 -0.92 5.75
N ARG A 156 -13.68 -1.67 5.98
CA ARG A 156 -15.05 -1.13 6.05
C ARG A 156 -15.22 -0.18 7.25
N LYS A 157 -14.70 -0.57 8.44
CA LYS A 157 -14.72 0.27 9.64
C LYS A 157 -13.91 1.55 9.44
N LEU A 158 -12.69 1.46 8.92
CA LEU A 158 -11.83 2.62 8.65
C LEU A 158 -12.46 3.58 7.66
N ARG A 159 -13.08 3.06 6.59
CA ARG A 159 -13.80 3.90 5.63
C ARG A 159 -14.91 4.69 6.30
N LYS A 160 -15.74 4.03 7.13
CA LYS A 160 -16.82 4.70 7.84
C LYS A 160 -16.31 5.79 8.78
N MET A 161 -15.24 5.52 9.54
CA MET A 161 -14.61 6.50 10.42
C MET A 161 -14.09 7.72 9.64
N TYR A 162 -13.45 7.48 8.50
CA TYR A 162 -12.93 8.54 7.64
C TYR A 162 -14.05 9.40 7.04
N GLU A 163 -15.11 8.77 6.53
CA GLU A 163 -16.28 9.47 5.98
C GLU A 163 -16.94 10.36 7.04
N THR A 164 -17.11 9.86 8.28
CA THR A 164 -17.67 10.64 9.40
C THR A 164 -16.77 11.83 9.75
N ALA A 165 -15.47 11.61 9.89
CA ALA A 165 -14.52 12.69 10.22
C ALA A 165 -14.42 13.76 9.12
N THR A 166 -14.66 13.38 7.86
CA THR A 166 -14.66 14.33 6.74
C THR A 166 -15.95 15.14 6.70
N GLN A 167 -17.10 14.54 7.05
CA GLN A 167 -18.38 15.23 7.13
C GLN A 167 -18.45 16.24 8.28
N GLU A 168 -17.79 15.98 9.39
CA GLU A 168 -17.71 16.90 10.55
C GLU A 168 -16.84 18.13 10.27
N ARG A 169 -16.07 18.13 9.18
CA ARG A 169 -15.17 19.24 8.79
C ARG A 169 -15.73 20.10 7.64
N ALA A 170 -16.79 19.64 7.00
CA ALA A 170 -17.43 20.33 5.87
C ALA A 170 -18.53 21.26 6.34
#